data_fa5d25061e724056032e355a7367a1f5
#
_entry.id   fa5d25061e724056032e355a7367a1f5
#
_cell.length_a   1.000
_cell.length_b   1.000
_cell.length_c   1.000
_cell.angle_alpha   90.00
_cell.angle_beta   90.00
_cell.angle_gamma   90.00
#
_symmetry.space_group_name_H-M   'P 1'
#
loop_
_entity.id
_entity.type
_entity.pdbx_description
1 polymer ?
#
loop_
_entity_poly.entity_id
_entity_poly.type
_entity_poly.pdbx_seq_one_letter_code
_entity_poly.pdbx_strand_id
1 'polypeptide(L)'
;GFIQVGDRYETSIANVYACGDISGPPWLAHTASFEAIQLVEGLFVDGHIPRKVGNFPGCTYCHPQVASVGKTERALKDDGVDYKVGKFPYAAIGKAQASGDTEGFVKLLFGKEHGELLGAHIIGDNATELIAELGLALEMELTTDEIHSTIHAHPTLAEAIHEATLDTDGHAIHI
;
A
#
# COMPACT_ATOMS: atom_id res chain seq x y z
N GLY A 1 1.52 -8.89 26.86
CA GLY A 1 2.79 -9.32 26.31
C GLY A 1 2.60 -10.17 25.07
N PHE A 2 3.52 -10.00 24.13
CA PHE A 2 3.56 -10.78 22.89
C PHE A 2 4.63 -11.86 23.00
N ILE A 3 4.51 -12.92 22.22
CA ILE A 3 5.57 -13.90 22.06
C ILE A 3 6.68 -13.24 21.23
N GLN A 4 7.88 -13.19 21.79
CA GLN A 4 9.04 -12.65 21.08
C GLN A 4 9.55 -13.72 20.09
N VAL A 5 9.79 -13.29 18.86
CA VAL A 5 10.27 -14.14 17.78
C VAL A 5 11.50 -13.54 17.10
N GLY A 6 12.42 -14.40 16.72
CA GLY A 6 13.59 -14.04 15.91
C GLY A 6 13.26 -13.88 14.43
N ASP A 7 14.29 -13.76 13.58
CA ASP A 7 14.14 -13.46 12.15
C ASP A 7 13.50 -14.57 11.34
N ARG A 8 13.50 -15.78 11.85
CA ARG A 8 12.87 -16.96 11.25
C ARG A 8 11.59 -17.37 11.97
N TYR A 9 10.97 -16.42 12.72
CA TYR A 9 9.79 -16.63 13.53
C TYR A 9 9.93 -17.67 14.67
N GLU A 10 11.17 -18.04 15.02
CA GLU A 10 11.47 -18.93 16.15
C GLU A 10 11.22 -18.23 17.49
N THR A 11 10.70 -18.97 18.46
CA THR A 11 10.58 -18.52 19.85
C THR A 11 11.81 -18.92 20.68
N SER A 12 11.84 -18.54 21.95
CA SER A 12 12.88 -19.00 22.88
C SER A 12 12.83 -20.52 23.18
N ILE A 13 11.78 -21.22 22.75
CA ILE A 13 11.63 -22.66 22.95
C ILE A 13 11.98 -23.37 21.63
N ALA A 14 12.91 -24.32 21.71
CA ALA A 14 13.34 -25.07 20.53
C ALA A 14 12.18 -25.74 19.80
N ASN A 15 12.14 -25.60 18.46
CA ASN A 15 11.09 -26.13 17.58
C ASN A 15 9.68 -25.56 17.82
N VAL A 16 9.59 -24.42 18.51
CA VAL A 16 8.32 -23.67 18.65
C VAL A 16 8.46 -22.33 17.94
N TYR A 17 7.50 -22.03 17.09
CA TYR A 17 7.45 -20.83 16.26
C TYR A 17 6.15 -20.08 16.51
N ALA A 18 6.14 -18.78 16.24
CA ALA A 18 4.93 -17.96 16.37
C ALA A 18 4.87 -16.90 15.25
N CYS A 19 3.65 -16.66 14.75
CA CYS A 19 3.36 -15.62 13.76
C CYS A 19 1.94 -15.06 13.99
N GLY A 20 1.64 -13.93 13.36
CA GLY A 20 0.37 -13.25 13.47
C GLY A 20 0.23 -12.48 14.78
N ASP A 21 -1.00 -12.22 15.20
CA ASP A 21 -1.37 -11.32 16.29
C ASP A 21 -0.66 -11.60 17.62
N ILE A 22 -0.33 -12.86 17.86
CA ILE A 22 0.34 -13.30 19.08
C ILE A 22 1.79 -12.80 19.18
N SER A 23 2.43 -12.56 18.04
CA SER A 23 3.82 -12.04 17.96
C SER A 23 3.90 -10.50 17.97
N GLY A 24 2.77 -9.80 17.86
CA GLY A 24 2.69 -8.34 17.91
C GLY A 24 2.01 -7.73 16.69
N PRO A 25 1.97 -6.39 16.60
CA PRO A 25 1.42 -5.71 15.42
C PRO A 25 2.30 -5.95 14.16
N PRO A 26 1.70 -5.81 12.96
CA PRO A 26 0.33 -5.38 12.71
C PRO A 26 -0.68 -6.52 12.93
N TRP A 27 -1.85 -6.21 13.50
CA TRP A 27 -2.90 -7.20 13.79
C TRP A 27 -3.84 -7.34 12.59
N LEU A 28 -3.33 -7.93 11.52
CA LEU A 28 -4.01 -8.03 10.23
C LEU A 28 -3.90 -9.46 9.70
N ALA A 29 -5.02 -10.03 9.26
CA ALA A 29 -5.08 -11.40 8.77
C ALA A 29 -4.13 -11.66 7.58
N HIS A 30 -4.03 -10.72 6.66
CA HIS A 30 -3.15 -10.85 5.50
C HIS A 30 -1.65 -10.78 5.86
N THR A 31 -1.26 -10.01 6.88
CA THR A 31 0.13 -10.04 7.38
C THR A 31 0.43 -11.35 8.11
N ALA A 32 -0.51 -11.86 8.91
CA ALA A 32 -0.37 -13.18 9.55
C ALA A 32 -0.24 -14.32 8.52
N SER A 33 -0.99 -14.24 7.42
CA SER A 33 -0.88 -15.20 6.31
C SER A 33 0.48 -15.14 5.63
N PHE A 34 1.00 -13.92 5.38
CA PHE A 34 2.35 -13.73 4.83
C PHE A 34 3.40 -14.32 5.76
N GLU A 35 3.36 -14.01 7.05
CA GLU A 35 4.30 -14.51 8.05
C GLU A 35 4.28 -16.05 8.13
N ALA A 36 3.08 -16.66 8.11
CA ALA A 36 2.94 -18.10 8.12
C ALA A 36 3.58 -18.77 6.89
N ILE A 37 3.41 -18.18 5.70
CA ILE A 37 4.05 -18.65 4.46
C ILE A 37 5.56 -18.58 4.61
N GLN A 38 6.09 -17.42 5.00
CA GLN A 38 7.53 -17.20 5.16
C GLN A 38 8.15 -18.16 6.19
N LEU A 39 7.45 -18.38 7.28
CA LEU A 39 7.87 -19.34 8.33
C LEU A 39 7.95 -20.76 7.77
N VAL A 40 6.88 -21.23 7.12
CA VAL A 40 6.81 -22.62 6.61
C VAL A 40 7.83 -22.84 5.49
N GLU A 41 7.95 -21.89 4.55
CA GLU A 41 8.96 -21.96 3.49
C GLU A 41 10.38 -21.95 4.06
N GLY A 42 10.64 -21.16 5.11
CA GLY A 42 11.92 -21.13 5.80
C GLY A 42 12.29 -22.44 6.52
N LEU A 43 11.31 -23.27 6.84
CA LEU A 43 11.52 -24.58 7.47
C LEU A 43 11.69 -25.71 6.45
N PHE A 44 11.02 -25.64 5.30
CA PHE A 44 10.83 -26.79 4.42
C PHE A 44 11.32 -26.57 2.98
N VAL A 45 11.67 -25.34 2.60
CA VAL A 45 12.20 -25.04 1.28
C VAL A 45 13.69 -24.74 1.37
N ASP A 46 14.51 -25.55 0.72
CA ASP A 46 15.97 -25.39 0.72
C ASP A 46 16.39 -24.02 0.15
N GLY A 47 17.20 -23.31 0.91
CA GLY A 47 17.72 -22.00 0.53
C GLY A 47 16.75 -20.82 0.70
N HIS A 48 15.50 -21.05 1.13
CA HIS A 48 14.59 -19.95 1.43
C HIS A 48 14.98 -19.24 2.73
N ILE A 49 15.10 -17.91 2.64
CA ILE A 49 15.33 -17.03 3.78
C ILE A 49 14.03 -16.28 4.07
N PRO A 50 13.39 -16.53 5.22
CA PRO A 50 12.14 -15.84 5.56
C PRO A 50 12.30 -14.33 5.59
N ARG A 51 11.33 -13.61 5.07
CA ARG A 51 11.25 -12.14 5.16
C ARG A 51 10.28 -11.74 6.26
N LYS A 52 10.61 -10.68 6.98
CA LYS A 52 9.66 -10.03 7.87
C LYS A 52 8.67 -9.20 7.07
N VAL A 53 7.50 -8.93 7.67
CA VAL A 53 6.52 -8.03 7.08
C VAL A 53 7.16 -6.66 6.90
N GLY A 54 7.21 -6.19 5.66
CA GLY A 54 7.66 -4.85 5.28
C GLY A 54 6.46 -3.96 4.99
N ASN A 55 6.21 -3.70 3.71
CA ASN A 55 5.05 -2.95 3.26
C ASN A 55 3.79 -3.84 3.30
N PHE A 56 2.72 -3.31 3.84
CA PHE A 56 1.42 -3.97 3.85
C PHE A 56 0.29 -2.93 3.74
N PRO A 57 -0.81 -3.26 3.06
CA PRO A 57 -1.96 -2.38 3.02
C PRO A 57 -2.74 -2.41 4.33
N GLY A 58 -3.09 -1.23 4.84
CA GLY A 58 -4.08 -1.07 5.89
C GLY A 58 -5.43 -0.75 5.28
N CYS A 59 -6.48 -1.51 5.60
CA CYS A 59 -7.81 -1.37 5.05
C CYS A 59 -8.86 -1.22 6.15
N THR A 60 -9.78 -0.25 5.97
CA THR A 60 -10.97 -0.08 6.81
C THR A 60 -12.20 -0.22 5.92
N TYR A 61 -13.00 -1.25 6.20
CA TYR A 61 -14.16 -1.67 5.40
C TYR A 61 -15.43 -0.92 5.87
N CYS A 62 -15.38 0.40 5.80
CA CYS A 62 -16.51 1.30 6.06
C CYS A 62 -17.07 1.87 4.74
N HIS A 63 -17.97 2.84 4.82
CA HIS A 63 -18.43 3.58 3.64
C HIS A 63 -18.31 5.10 3.90
N PRO A 64 -17.54 5.83 3.08
CA PRO A 64 -16.58 5.34 2.07
C PRO A 64 -15.46 4.51 2.68
N GLN A 65 -14.88 3.57 1.91
CA GLN A 65 -13.75 2.75 2.33
C GLN A 65 -12.49 3.61 2.51
N VAL A 66 -11.57 3.12 3.37
CA VAL A 66 -10.27 3.75 3.56
C VAL A 66 -9.19 2.69 3.40
N ALA A 67 -8.19 2.99 2.56
CA ALA A 67 -7.04 2.11 2.38
C ALA A 67 -5.74 2.92 2.30
N SER A 68 -4.65 2.33 2.78
CA SER A 68 -3.33 2.97 2.71
C SER A 68 -2.21 1.94 2.67
N VAL A 69 -1.10 2.30 2.06
CA VAL A 69 0.16 1.54 2.07
C VAL A 69 1.34 2.50 2.09
N GLY A 70 2.45 2.11 2.72
CA GLY A 70 3.66 2.92 2.81
C GLY A 70 3.57 4.07 3.82
N LYS A 71 4.36 5.11 3.61
CA LYS A 71 4.54 6.22 4.56
C LYS A 71 3.45 7.28 4.43
N THR A 72 3.11 7.90 5.54
CA THR A 72 2.30 9.13 5.57
C THR A 72 3.18 10.37 5.36
N GLU A 73 2.60 11.51 4.97
CA GLU A 73 3.33 12.79 4.93
C GLU A 73 3.98 13.13 6.27
N ARG A 74 3.30 12.79 7.37
CA ARG A 74 3.85 13.02 8.70
C ARG A 74 5.13 12.19 8.93
N ALA A 75 5.10 10.91 8.59
CA ALA A 75 6.26 10.05 8.72
C ALA A 75 7.43 10.53 7.84
N LEU A 76 7.15 10.93 6.59
CA LEU A 76 8.18 11.47 5.69
C LEU A 76 8.81 12.76 6.22
N LYS A 77 8.00 13.65 6.81
CA LYS A 77 8.51 14.88 7.45
C LYS A 77 9.36 14.58 8.69
N ASP A 78 8.90 13.65 9.52
CA ASP A 78 9.63 13.23 10.73
C ASP A 78 10.96 12.54 10.37
N ASP A 79 11.00 11.81 9.26
CA ASP A 79 12.20 11.14 8.71
C ASP A 79 13.12 12.10 7.92
N GLY A 80 12.69 13.33 7.65
CA GLY A 80 13.44 14.31 6.86
C GLY A 80 13.53 13.95 5.36
N VAL A 81 12.60 13.17 4.83
CA VAL A 81 12.55 12.76 3.43
C VAL A 81 11.80 13.80 2.61
N ASP A 82 12.41 14.30 1.54
CA ASP A 82 11.77 15.21 0.58
C ASP A 82 10.84 14.44 -0.36
N TYR A 83 9.61 14.92 -0.52
CA TYR A 83 8.58 14.26 -1.32
C TYR A 83 7.73 15.25 -2.11
N LYS A 84 7.04 14.72 -3.14
CA LYS A 84 5.97 15.39 -3.88
C LYS A 84 4.64 14.72 -3.52
N VAL A 85 3.54 15.46 -3.68
CA VAL A 85 2.19 14.97 -3.43
C VAL A 85 1.38 15.10 -4.71
N GLY A 86 0.73 14.02 -5.13
CA GLY A 86 -0.33 14.05 -6.11
C GLY A 86 -1.65 13.67 -5.45
N LYS A 87 -2.73 14.39 -5.75
CA LYS A 87 -4.04 14.15 -5.16
C LYS A 87 -5.15 14.37 -6.17
N PHE A 88 -6.03 13.37 -6.34
CA PHE A 88 -7.12 13.48 -7.28
C PHE A 88 -8.47 13.10 -6.66
N PRO A 89 -9.53 13.94 -6.78
CA PRO A 89 -10.84 13.67 -6.18
C PRO A 89 -11.65 12.67 -7.00
N TYR A 90 -12.41 11.79 -6.34
CA TYR A 90 -13.35 10.89 -6.99
C TYR A 90 -14.43 11.63 -7.77
N ALA A 91 -14.84 12.82 -7.30
CA ALA A 91 -15.84 13.64 -7.98
C ALA A 91 -15.49 14.00 -9.44
N ALA A 92 -14.21 13.95 -9.81
CA ALA A 92 -13.76 14.20 -11.18
C ALA A 92 -13.64 12.92 -12.04
N ILE A 93 -13.89 11.72 -11.46
CA ILE A 93 -13.80 10.44 -12.17
C ILE A 93 -15.15 10.04 -12.76
N GLY A 94 -15.19 9.78 -14.08
CA GLY A 94 -16.41 9.40 -14.79
C GLY A 94 -17.10 8.16 -14.23
N LYS A 95 -16.34 7.14 -13.78
CA LYS A 95 -16.89 5.95 -13.14
C LYS A 95 -17.58 6.28 -11.81
N ALA A 96 -16.97 7.12 -10.98
CA ALA A 96 -17.55 7.56 -9.71
C ALA A 96 -18.85 8.34 -9.94
N GLN A 97 -18.88 9.22 -10.94
CA GLN A 97 -20.09 9.93 -11.34
C GLN A 97 -21.21 8.97 -11.80
N ALA A 98 -20.85 7.97 -12.61
CA ALA A 98 -21.82 7.00 -13.12
C ALA A 98 -22.39 6.09 -12.03
N SER A 99 -21.62 5.73 -11.02
CA SER A 99 -22.08 4.92 -9.88
C SER A 99 -22.79 5.73 -8.79
N GLY A 100 -22.57 7.05 -8.74
CA GLY A 100 -23.10 7.93 -7.69
C GLY A 100 -22.24 8.02 -6.44
N ASP A 101 -21.09 7.30 -6.39
CA ASP A 101 -20.17 7.28 -5.26
C ASP A 101 -18.97 8.21 -5.53
N THR A 102 -19.21 9.51 -5.37
CA THR A 102 -18.26 10.58 -5.71
C THR A 102 -17.43 11.07 -4.54
N GLU A 103 -17.69 10.58 -3.32
CA GLU A 103 -16.95 10.97 -2.14
C GLU A 103 -15.58 10.31 -2.09
N GLY A 104 -14.53 11.12 -1.86
CA GLY A 104 -13.21 10.62 -1.64
C GLY A 104 -12.14 11.14 -2.58
N PHE A 105 -10.97 10.56 -2.48
CA PHE A 105 -9.80 10.93 -3.28
C PHE A 105 -8.73 9.82 -3.24
N VAL A 106 -7.84 9.87 -4.22
CA VAL A 106 -6.53 9.20 -4.19
C VAL A 106 -5.47 10.23 -3.85
N LYS A 107 -4.56 9.89 -2.93
CA LYS A 107 -3.38 10.71 -2.61
C LYS A 107 -2.13 9.83 -2.65
N LEU A 108 -1.14 10.25 -3.44
CA LEU A 108 0.13 9.57 -3.66
C LEU A 108 1.27 10.45 -3.18
N LEU A 109 2.30 9.83 -2.63
CA LEU A 109 3.52 10.48 -2.15
C LEU A 109 4.72 9.86 -2.88
N PHE A 110 5.45 10.69 -3.61
CA PHE A 110 6.61 10.27 -4.39
C PHE A 110 7.89 10.94 -3.90
N GLY A 111 9.01 10.23 -3.90
CA GLY A 111 10.31 10.79 -3.57
C GLY A 111 10.73 11.88 -4.55
N LYS A 112 11.32 12.97 -4.05
CA LYS A 112 11.81 14.05 -4.93
C LYS A 112 13.07 13.68 -5.69
N GLU A 113 13.89 12.83 -5.12
CA GLU A 113 15.20 12.51 -5.68
C GLU A 113 15.10 11.47 -6.80
N HIS A 114 14.34 10.39 -6.58
CA HIS A 114 14.26 9.25 -7.50
C HIS A 114 12.88 9.05 -8.12
N GLY A 115 11.85 9.76 -7.63
CA GLY A 115 10.49 9.67 -8.15
C GLY A 115 9.71 8.42 -7.73
N GLU A 116 10.26 7.60 -6.85
CA GLU A 116 9.66 6.35 -6.37
C GLU A 116 8.43 6.59 -5.49
N LEU A 117 7.47 5.68 -5.53
CA LEU A 117 6.29 5.73 -4.66
C LEU A 117 6.72 5.46 -3.20
N LEU A 118 6.42 6.38 -2.30
CA LEU A 118 6.73 6.29 -0.87
C LEU A 118 5.50 5.97 -0.03
N GLY A 119 4.32 6.30 -0.52
CA GLY A 119 3.07 6.03 0.18
C GLY A 119 1.85 6.38 -0.64
N ALA A 120 0.76 5.67 -0.35
CA ALA A 120 -0.51 5.86 -1.02
C ALA A 120 -1.68 5.77 -0.03
N HIS A 121 -2.66 6.64 -0.21
CA HIS A 121 -3.82 6.77 0.67
C HIS A 121 -5.06 7.00 -0.18
N ILE A 122 -6.07 6.16 -0.01
CA ILE A 122 -7.33 6.23 -0.74
C ILE A 122 -8.49 6.29 0.24
N ILE A 123 -9.39 7.21 0.01
CA ILE A 123 -10.71 7.24 0.65
C ILE A 123 -11.72 7.24 -0.49
N GLY A 124 -12.66 6.30 -0.49
CA GLY A 124 -13.68 6.21 -1.54
C GLY A 124 -14.16 4.80 -1.80
N ASP A 125 -15.06 4.66 -2.77
CA ASP A 125 -15.55 3.37 -3.22
C ASP A 125 -14.40 2.50 -3.75
N ASN A 126 -14.42 1.21 -3.45
CA ASN A 126 -13.39 0.24 -3.84
C ASN A 126 -11.94 0.59 -3.43
N ALA A 127 -11.72 1.46 -2.45
CA ALA A 127 -10.37 1.82 -1.99
C ALA A 127 -9.56 0.58 -1.56
N THR A 128 -10.21 -0.39 -0.94
CA THR A 128 -9.56 -1.63 -0.45
C THR A 128 -9.12 -2.59 -1.56
N GLU A 129 -9.71 -2.47 -2.76
CA GLU A 129 -9.28 -3.20 -3.95
C GLU A 129 -8.19 -2.44 -4.71
N LEU A 130 -8.36 -1.13 -4.89
CA LEU A 130 -7.43 -0.27 -5.62
C LEU A 130 -6.04 -0.21 -4.97
N ILE A 131 -5.97 -0.34 -3.65
CA ILE A 131 -4.69 -0.25 -2.93
C ILE A 131 -3.70 -1.37 -3.30
N ALA A 132 -4.18 -2.47 -3.88
CA ALA A 132 -3.34 -3.60 -4.28
C ALA A 132 -2.35 -3.22 -5.39
N GLU A 133 -2.77 -2.40 -6.37
CA GLU A 133 -1.89 -1.86 -7.41
C GLU A 133 -0.76 -1.03 -6.79
N LEU A 134 -1.11 -0.16 -5.86
CA LEU A 134 -0.15 0.72 -5.19
C LEU A 134 0.76 -0.04 -4.22
N GLY A 135 0.26 -1.14 -3.63
CA GLY A 135 1.07 -2.06 -2.85
C GLY A 135 2.16 -2.72 -3.70
N LEU A 136 1.80 -3.17 -4.91
CA LEU A 136 2.76 -3.71 -5.88
C LEU A 136 3.75 -2.64 -6.35
N ALA A 137 3.25 -1.44 -6.67
CA ALA A 137 4.10 -0.31 -7.08
C ALA A 137 5.14 0.05 -5.99
N LEU A 138 4.72 0.08 -4.74
CA LEU A 138 5.59 0.36 -3.60
C LEU A 138 6.66 -0.74 -3.38
N GLU A 139 6.27 -2.02 -3.45
CA GLU A 139 7.18 -3.16 -3.26
C GLU A 139 8.23 -3.24 -4.39
N MET A 140 7.87 -2.79 -5.59
CA MET A 140 8.74 -2.78 -6.78
C MET A 140 9.47 -1.45 -6.96
N GLU A 141 9.33 -0.51 -6.01
CA GLU A 141 9.94 0.82 -6.06
C GLU A 141 9.63 1.57 -7.38
N LEU A 142 8.40 1.39 -7.90
CA LEU A 142 7.98 2.04 -9.15
C LEU A 142 7.90 3.55 -8.95
N THR A 143 8.24 4.27 -10.01
CA THR A 143 8.24 5.73 -10.03
C THR A 143 6.96 6.30 -10.68
N THR A 144 6.86 7.62 -10.71
CA THR A 144 5.80 8.30 -11.44
C THR A 144 5.74 7.87 -12.91
N ASP A 145 6.90 7.58 -13.52
CA ASP A 145 6.98 7.25 -14.96
C ASP A 145 6.31 5.91 -15.28
N GLU A 146 6.53 4.86 -14.46
CA GLU A 146 5.91 3.55 -14.69
C GLU A 146 4.40 3.61 -14.47
N ILE A 147 3.94 4.27 -13.41
CA ILE A 147 2.51 4.39 -13.11
C ILE A 147 1.83 5.25 -14.19
N HIS A 148 2.44 6.37 -14.59
CA HIS A 148 1.93 7.22 -15.67
C HIS A 148 1.86 6.48 -17.01
N SER A 149 2.87 5.67 -17.34
CA SER A 149 2.93 4.93 -18.60
C SER A 149 2.01 3.71 -18.62
N THR A 150 1.47 3.30 -17.47
CA THR A 150 0.52 2.20 -17.39
C THR A 150 -0.85 2.64 -17.89
N ILE A 151 -1.43 1.89 -18.83
CA ILE A 151 -2.76 2.18 -19.38
C ILE A 151 -3.81 1.73 -18.37
N HIS A 152 -4.54 2.68 -17.77
CA HIS A 152 -5.69 2.41 -16.92
C HIS A 152 -6.96 2.31 -17.77
N ALA A 153 -7.78 1.29 -17.49
CA ALA A 153 -9.00 1.07 -18.28
C ALA A 153 -10.06 2.16 -18.04
N HIS A 154 -10.75 2.57 -19.09
CA HIS A 154 -11.88 3.52 -19.02
C HIS A 154 -13.20 2.81 -19.32
N PRO A 155 -14.30 3.06 -18.51
CA PRO A 155 -14.35 3.88 -17.30
C PRO A 155 -14.08 3.03 -16.04
N THR A 156 -13.10 3.42 -15.22
CA THR A 156 -12.80 2.76 -13.93
C THR A 156 -12.42 3.76 -12.84
N LEU A 157 -12.45 3.31 -11.57
CA LEU A 157 -11.92 4.11 -10.45
C LEU A 157 -10.39 4.16 -10.42
N ALA A 158 -9.73 3.19 -11.06
CA ALA A 158 -8.25 3.16 -11.15
C ALA A 158 -7.69 4.36 -11.94
N GLU A 159 -8.49 5.01 -12.79
CA GLU A 159 -8.10 6.26 -13.46
C GLU A 159 -7.75 7.36 -12.44
N ALA A 160 -8.30 7.31 -11.21
CA ALA A 160 -7.93 8.26 -10.16
C ALA A 160 -6.46 8.09 -9.70
N ILE A 161 -5.90 6.88 -9.80
CA ILE A 161 -4.47 6.62 -9.51
C ILE A 161 -3.62 7.30 -10.58
N HIS A 162 -3.97 7.11 -11.85
CA HIS A 162 -3.26 7.74 -12.96
C HIS A 162 -3.30 9.28 -12.87
N GLU A 163 -4.47 9.86 -12.63
CA GLU A 163 -4.66 11.30 -12.48
C GLU A 163 -3.90 11.87 -11.27
N ALA A 164 -3.93 11.17 -10.12
CA ALA A 164 -3.16 11.56 -8.95
C ALA A 164 -1.64 11.50 -9.22
N THR A 165 -1.19 10.56 -10.05
CA THR A 165 0.22 10.51 -10.47
C THR A 165 0.58 11.72 -11.33
N LEU A 166 -0.26 12.08 -12.29
CA LEU A 166 -0.07 13.29 -13.12
C LEU A 166 -0.10 14.58 -12.29
N ASP A 167 -0.98 14.65 -11.29
CA ASP A 167 -1.10 15.81 -10.40
C ASP A 167 0.18 16.08 -9.60
N THR A 168 1.03 15.08 -9.41
CA THR A 168 2.34 15.23 -8.73
C THR A 168 3.20 16.31 -9.37
N ASP A 169 3.07 16.52 -10.68
CA ASP A 169 3.76 17.54 -11.46
C ASP A 169 2.80 18.63 -12.02
N GLY A 170 1.54 18.63 -11.54
CA GLY A 170 0.53 19.61 -11.97
C GLY A 170 -0.04 19.34 -13.37
N HIS A 171 -0.01 18.10 -13.82
CA HIS A 171 -0.43 17.69 -15.16
C HIS A 171 -1.74 16.88 -15.17
N ALA A 172 -2.50 16.86 -14.08
CA ALA A 172 -3.83 16.23 -14.08
C ALA A 172 -4.69 16.79 -15.23
N ILE A 173 -5.43 15.88 -15.90
CA ILE A 173 -6.13 16.22 -17.16
C ILE A 173 -7.58 16.63 -16.88
N HIS A 174 -8.22 16.01 -15.88
CA HIS A 174 -9.68 16.11 -15.69
C HIS A 174 -10.09 17.04 -14.55
N ILE A 175 -9.21 17.87 -14.01
CA ILE A 175 -9.49 18.97 -13.06
C ILE A 175 -8.79 20.26 -13.44
#